data_8973a42d662b90f192e2568a48425a86
#
_entry.id   8973a42d662b90f192e2568a48425a86
#
_cell.length_a   1.000
_cell.length_b   1.000
_cell.length_c   1.000
_cell.angle_alpha   90.00
_cell.angle_beta   90.00
_cell.angle_gamma   90.00
#
_symmetry.space_group_name_H-M   'P 1'
#
loop_
_entity.id
_entity.type
_entity.pdbx_description
1 polymer ?
#
loop_
_entity_poly.entity_id
_entity_poly.type
_entity_poly.pdbx_seq_one_letter_code
_entity_poly.pdbx_strand_id
1 'polypeptide(L)'
;MNKKGIWRVIEATLSVLIIISFILILLSKKETVSDKEAIGSSLRSILNEISKNSTLRQAILTDDDVSSQVEEIALQVFKEKINNPAFNYNITICSLNAVSCGNITKYSINPDLEIYSEERLVTADINNFNPKILKVYAWRKD
;
A
#
# COMPACT_ATOMS: atom_id res chain seq x y z
N MET A 1 18.41 -50.17 36.51
CA MET A 1 17.96 -48.93 35.80
C MET A 1 16.47 -48.73 36.05
N ASN A 2 16.10 -47.61 36.63
CA ASN A 2 14.72 -47.36 37.07
C ASN A 2 13.85 -46.99 35.85
N LYS A 3 13.05 -47.92 35.34
CA LYS A 3 12.19 -47.74 34.15
C LYS A 3 11.28 -46.48 34.26
N LYS A 4 10.85 -46.13 35.48
CA LYS A 4 10.03 -44.91 35.74
C LYS A 4 10.79 -43.60 35.49
N GLY A 5 12.12 -43.60 35.65
CA GLY A 5 12.93 -42.38 35.40
C GLY A 5 13.08 -42.09 33.90
N ILE A 6 13.22 -43.12 33.08
CA ILE A 6 13.36 -43.01 31.64
C ILE A 6 12.05 -42.44 31.00
N TRP A 7 10.88 -42.88 31.46
CA TRP A 7 9.61 -42.39 30.96
C TRP A 7 9.41 -40.89 31.23
N ARG A 8 9.81 -40.42 32.39
CA ARG A 8 9.73 -38.97 32.73
C ARG A 8 10.66 -38.10 31.85
N VAL A 9 11.83 -38.61 31.52
CA VAL A 9 12.77 -37.92 30.64
C VAL A 9 12.21 -37.83 29.21
N ILE A 10 11.64 -38.93 28.71
CA ILE A 10 11.01 -38.95 27.37
C ILE A 10 9.84 -38.00 27.31
N GLU A 11 9.00 -37.96 28.32
CA GLU A 11 7.85 -37.06 28.39
C GLU A 11 8.28 -35.57 28.40
N ALA A 12 9.31 -35.25 29.18
CA ALA A 12 9.85 -33.88 29.21
C ALA A 12 10.47 -33.47 27.88
N THR A 13 11.23 -34.36 27.21
CA THR A 13 11.83 -34.03 25.89
C THR A 13 10.78 -33.86 24.81
N LEU A 14 9.74 -34.69 24.80
CA LEU A 14 8.62 -34.54 23.86
C LEU A 14 7.89 -33.22 24.05
N SER A 15 7.62 -32.81 25.29
CA SER A 15 6.96 -31.54 25.59
C SER A 15 7.78 -30.36 25.10
N VAL A 16 9.08 -30.35 25.29
CA VAL A 16 9.98 -29.29 24.80
C VAL A 16 9.99 -29.24 23.27
N LEU A 17 10.05 -30.38 22.59
CA LEU A 17 10.01 -30.44 21.12
C LEU A 17 8.69 -29.88 20.55
N ILE A 18 7.56 -30.19 21.19
CA ILE A 18 6.26 -29.65 20.77
C ILE A 18 6.23 -28.12 20.90
N ILE A 19 6.72 -27.58 22.01
CA ILE A 19 6.77 -26.14 22.24
C ILE A 19 7.66 -25.44 21.21
N ILE A 20 8.85 -25.98 20.94
CA ILE A 20 9.77 -25.43 19.95
C ILE A 20 9.14 -25.47 18.54
N SER A 21 8.50 -26.58 18.17
CA SER A 21 7.83 -26.71 16.87
C SER A 21 6.69 -25.68 16.72
N PHE A 22 5.93 -25.46 17.78
CA PHE A 22 4.86 -24.46 17.76
C PHE A 22 5.39 -23.02 17.61
N ILE A 23 6.49 -22.69 18.29
CA ILE A 23 7.15 -21.39 18.16
C ILE A 23 7.69 -21.20 16.74
N LEU A 24 8.30 -22.20 16.12
CA LEU A 24 8.80 -22.14 14.75
C LEU A 24 7.66 -21.93 13.74
N ILE A 25 6.52 -22.58 13.93
CA ILE A 25 5.33 -22.37 13.07
C ILE A 25 4.80 -20.95 13.20
N LEU A 26 4.74 -20.39 14.42
CA LEU A 26 4.30 -19.01 14.65
C LEU A 26 5.25 -17.99 14.02
N LEU A 27 6.55 -18.20 14.11
CA LEU A 27 7.55 -17.34 13.50
C LEU A 27 7.50 -17.40 11.96
N SER A 28 7.30 -18.59 11.39
CA SER A 28 7.18 -18.78 9.94
C SER A 28 5.95 -18.10 9.35
N LYS A 29 4.84 -18.01 10.08
CA LYS A 29 3.62 -17.32 9.61
C LYS A 29 3.74 -15.79 9.59
N LYS A 30 4.73 -15.21 10.24
CA LYS A 30 4.85 -13.75 10.38
C LYS A 30 5.41 -13.05 9.14
N GLU A 31 6.05 -13.76 8.22
CA GLU A 31 6.71 -13.16 7.04
C GLU A 31 5.77 -12.87 5.86
N THR A 32 4.64 -13.56 5.71
CA THR A 32 3.78 -13.43 4.51
C THR A 32 2.67 -12.37 4.60
N VAL A 33 2.36 -11.90 5.79
CA VAL A 33 1.30 -10.86 6.00
C VAL A 33 1.88 -9.44 5.92
N SER A 34 3.22 -9.30 6.07
CA SER A 34 3.90 -8.02 6.27
C SER A 34 3.93 -7.11 5.04
N ASP A 35 4.12 -7.65 3.84
CA ASP A 35 4.39 -6.81 2.66
C ASP A 35 3.14 -6.07 2.16
N LYS A 36 1.99 -6.73 2.17
CA LYS A 36 0.72 -6.13 1.70
C LYS A 36 0.25 -5.00 2.62
N GLU A 37 0.26 -5.25 3.93
CA GLU A 37 -0.13 -4.24 4.92
C GLU A 37 0.87 -3.08 4.98
N ALA A 38 2.16 -3.37 4.85
CA ALA A 38 3.20 -2.36 4.85
C ALA A 38 3.08 -1.42 3.64
N ILE A 39 2.83 -1.97 2.44
CA ILE A 39 2.64 -1.17 1.22
C ILE A 39 1.37 -0.34 1.34
N GLY A 40 0.23 -0.94 1.67
CA GLY A 40 -1.04 -0.23 1.81
C GLY A 40 -0.96 0.91 2.83
N SER A 41 -0.34 0.68 3.99
CA SER A 41 -0.17 1.73 5.01
C SER A 41 0.74 2.86 4.53
N SER A 42 1.80 2.54 3.79
CA SER A 42 2.71 3.53 3.20
C SER A 42 2.01 4.38 2.13
N LEU A 43 1.26 3.74 1.22
CA LEU A 43 0.46 4.43 0.20
C LEU A 43 -0.53 5.41 0.84
N ARG A 44 -1.25 4.96 1.85
CA ARG A 44 -2.24 5.76 2.59
C ARG A 44 -1.61 6.94 3.33
N SER A 45 -0.47 6.73 3.97
CA SER A 45 0.26 7.78 4.68
C SER A 45 0.70 8.89 3.73
N ILE A 46 1.28 8.54 2.58
CA ILE A 46 1.78 9.51 1.61
C ILE A 46 0.62 10.24 0.93
N LEU A 47 -0.46 9.54 0.55
CA LEU A 47 -1.65 10.19 0.01
C LEU A 47 -2.25 11.20 0.98
N ASN A 48 -2.28 10.88 2.27
CA ASN A 48 -2.76 11.79 3.30
C ASN A 48 -1.87 13.02 3.41
N GLU A 49 -0.57 12.89 3.26
CA GLU A 49 0.36 14.01 3.26
C GLU A 49 0.21 14.88 2.01
N ILE A 50 0.13 14.29 0.83
CA ILE A 50 -0.13 15.02 -0.44
C ILE A 50 -1.44 15.79 -0.36
N SER A 51 -2.50 15.18 0.14
CA SER A 51 -3.81 15.83 0.27
C SER A 51 -3.84 16.99 1.27
N LYS A 52 -2.89 17.05 2.20
CA LYS A 52 -2.73 18.12 3.19
C LYS A 52 -1.77 19.22 2.74
N ASN A 53 -0.94 18.95 1.75
CA ASN A 53 -0.02 19.96 1.22
C ASN A 53 -0.83 21.06 0.51
N SER A 54 -0.79 22.29 1.01
CA SER A 54 -1.60 23.40 0.52
C SER A 54 -1.37 23.71 -0.96
N THR A 55 -0.10 23.67 -1.40
CA THR A 55 0.30 23.98 -2.78
C THR A 55 -0.22 22.92 -3.75
N LEU A 56 0.01 21.64 -3.45
CA LEU A 56 -0.48 20.51 -4.27
C LEU A 56 -2.00 20.45 -4.27
N ARG A 57 -2.62 20.62 -3.10
CA ARG A 57 -4.08 20.64 -2.97
C ARG A 57 -4.68 21.74 -3.84
N GLN A 58 -4.14 22.96 -3.82
CA GLN A 58 -4.62 24.05 -4.64
C GLN A 58 -4.46 23.74 -6.13
N ALA A 59 -3.31 23.22 -6.56
CA ALA A 59 -3.08 22.81 -7.93
C ALA A 59 -4.10 21.75 -8.40
N ILE A 60 -4.37 20.74 -7.57
CA ILE A 60 -5.35 19.67 -7.85
C ILE A 60 -6.78 20.25 -7.99
N LEU A 61 -7.16 21.20 -7.17
CA LEU A 61 -8.52 21.77 -7.15
C LEU A 61 -8.75 22.82 -8.24
N THR A 62 -7.73 23.54 -8.69
CA THR A 62 -7.85 24.58 -9.71
C THR A 62 -7.75 24.05 -11.14
N ASP A 63 -7.26 22.82 -11.31
CA ASP A 63 -7.14 22.19 -12.62
C ASP A 63 -8.49 21.62 -13.06
N ASP A 64 -9.22 22.32 -13.91
CA ASP A 64 -10.53 21.90 -14.41
C ASP A 64 -10.42 20.74 -15.41
N ASP A 65 -9.41 20.76 -16.25
CA ASP A 65 -9.00 19.63 -17.09
C ASP A 65 -7.82 18.95 -16.40
N VAL A 66 -8.07 17.81 -15.75
CA VAL A 66 -7.03 17.01 -15.07
C VAL A 66 -5.80 16.94 -15.96
N SER A 67 -4.93 17.96 -15.85
CA SER A 67 -3.76 18.06 -16.69
C SER A 67 -2.76 17.00 -16.25
N SER A 68 -2.14 16.35 -17.23
CA SER A 68 -1.04 15.40 -17.00
C SER A 68 0.10 16.00 -16.15
N GLN A 69 0.22 17.32 -16.11
CA GLN A 69 1.26 18.02 -15.35
C GLN A 69 1.04 17.93 -13.83
N VAL A 70 -0.19 18.10 -13.33
CA VAL A 70 -0.47 18.00 -11.90
C VAL A 70 -0.32 16.55 -11.41
N GLU A 71 -0.73 15.59 -12.22
CA GLU A 71 -0.51 14.16 -11.96
C GLU A 71 0.98 13.83 -11.89
N GLU A 72 1.79 14.39 -12.80
CA GLU A 72 3.24 14.17 -12.84
C GLU A 72 3.95 14.76 -11.62
N ILE A 73 3.59 15.98 -11.21
CA ILE A 73 4.12 16.60 -9.99
C ILE A 73 3.73 15.79 -8.76
N ALA A 74 2.49 15.37 -8.65
CA ALA A 74 2.02 14.53 -7.54
C ALA A 74 2.77 13.18 -7.50
N LEU A 75 3.00 12.57 -8.67
CA LEU A 75 3.74 11.32 -8.81
C LEU A 75 5.21 11.49 -8.42
N GLN A 76 5.84 12.61 -8.80
CA GLN A 76 7.22 12.88 -8.42
C GLN A 76 7.36 13.00 -6.89
N VAL A 77 6.53 13.81 -6.25
CA VAL A 77 6.50 13.93 -4.79
C VAL A 77 6.25 12.58 -4.11
N PHE A 78 5.37 11.78 -4.70
CA PHE A 78 5.09 10.44 -4.19
C PHE A 78 6.30 9.51 -4.27
N LYS A 79 7.00 9.48 -5.41
CA LYS A 79 8.20 8.65 -5.62
C LYS A 79 9.36 9.04 -4.71
N GLU A 80 9.54 10.34 -4.45
CA GLU A 80 10.57 10.83 -3.52
C GLU A 80 10.37 10.31 -2.09
N LYS A 81 9.12 10.12 -1.68
CA LYS A 81 8.77 9.71 -0.31
C LYS A 81 8.77 8.20 -0.11
N ILE A 82 8.35 7.44 -1.12
CA ILE A 82 8.16 5.99 -0.93
C ILE A 82 9.45 5.19 -1.09
N ASN A 83 10.41 5.71 -1.83
CA ASN A 83 11.77 5.16 -2.06
C ASN A 83 11.86 3.62 -2.10
N ASN A 84 10.88 2.94 -2.68
CA ASN A 84 10.89 1.50 -2.85
C ASN A 84 11.09 1.13 -4.34
N PRO A 85 12.32 0.74 -4.72
CA PRO A 85 12.65 0.47 -6.12
C PRO A 85 11.98 -0.79 -6.70
N ALA A 86 11.43 -1.65 -5.85
CA ALA A 86 10.77 -2.90 -6.27
C ALA A 86 9.38 -2.67 -6.89
N PHE A 87 8.83 -1.46 -6.76
CA PHE A 87 7.49 -1.13 -7.24
C PHE A 87 7.50 -0.02 -8.28
N ASN A 88 6.57 -0.12 -9.21
CA ASN A 88 6.15 0.96 -10.06
C ASN A 88 4.93 1.65 -9.45
N TYR A 89 4.82 2.95 -9.68
CA TYR A 89 3.73 3.77 -9.15
C TYR A 89 3.11 4.62 -10.23
N ASN A 90 1.81 4.79 -10.15
CA ASN A 90 1.09 5.78 -10.94
C ASN A 90 0.04 6.48 -10.08
N ILE A 91 -0.19 7.76 -10.37
CA ILE A 91 -1.21 8.58 -9.73
C ILE A 91 -2.17 9.09 -10.79
N THR A 92 -3.44 9.06 -10.44
CA THR A 92 -4.51 9.61 -11.27
C THR A 92 -5.39 10.52 -10.43
N ILE A 93 -5.75 11.67 -11.00
CA ILE A 93 -6.64 12.64 -10.38
C ILE A 93 -7.93 12.67 -11.18
N CYS A 94 -9.05 12.49 -10.51
CA CYS A 94 -10.36 12.44 -11.16
C CYS A 94 -11.34 13.40 -10.52
N SER A 95 -12.26 13.92 -11.31
CA SER A 95 -13.43 14.60 -10.78
C SER A 95 -14.34 13.59 -10.06
N LEU A 96 -15.04 14.02 -9.02
CA LEU A 96 -15.96 13.17 -8.25
C LEU A 96 -17.07 12.56 -9.13
N ASN A 97 -17.44 13.24 -10.20
CA ASN A 97 -18.50 12.82 -11.13
C ASN A 97 -17.95 11.99 -12.32
N ALA A 98 -16.66 11.69 -12.36
CA ALA A 98 -16.09 10.89 -13.44
C ALA A 98 -16.58 9.45 -13.36
N VAL A 99 -17.20 8.98 -14.44
CA VAL A 99 -17.76 7.62 -14.57
C VAL A 99 -16.66 6.55 -14.45
N SER A 100 -15.42 6.88 -14.79
CA SER A 100 -14.26 6.00 -14.65
C SER A 100 -13.06 6.80 -14.17
N CYS A 101 -12.69 6.63 -12.92
CA CYS A 101 -11.47 7.19 -12.39
C CYS A 101 -10.31 6.20 -12.55
N GLY A 102 -9.33 6.58 -13.37
CA GLY A 102 -8.08 5.82 -13.53
C GLY A 102 -8.26 4.50 -14.27
N ASN A 103 -8.30 4.58 -15.59
CA ASN A 103 -8.27 3.37 -16.40
C ASN A 103 -6.83 2.81 -16.46
N ILE A 104 -6.57 1.77 -15.64
CA ILE A 104 -5.26 1.09 -15.59
C ILE A 104 -4.86 0.49 -16.93
N THR A 105 -5.81 0.19 -17.80
CA THR A 105 -5.56 -0.38 -19.14
C THR A 105 -4.67 0.49 -20.02
N LYS A 106 -4.53 1.79 -19.70
CA LYS A 106 -3.62 2.72 -20.39
C LYS A 106 -2.13 2.34 -20.23
N TYR A 107 -1.80 1.52 -19.25
CA TYR A 107 -0.41 1.24 -18.86
C TYR A 107 -0.01 -0.20 -19.18
N SER A 108 -0.38 -0.86 -20.20
CA SER A 108 0.10 -2.21 -20.62
C SER A 108 0.57 -3.11 -19.46
N ILE A 109 -0.16 -3.08 -18.35
CA ILE A 109 0.18 -3.83 -17.14
C ILE A 109 -0.21 -5.28 -17.42
N ASN A 110 0.71 -6.21 -17.18
CA ASN A 110 0.42 -7.62 -17.25
C ASN A 110 -0.78 -7.94 -16.34
N PRO A 111 -1.87 -8.56 -16.84
CA PRO A 111 -3.07 -8.84 -16.07
C PRO A 111 -2.83 -9.76 -14.86
N ASP A 112 -1.72 -10.50 -14.85
CA ASP A 112 -1.36 -11.40 -13.75
C ASP A 112 -0.64 -10.70 -12.59
N LEU A 113 -0.31 -9.40 -12.74
CA LEU A 113 0.36 -8.64 -11.68
C LEU A 113 -0.63 -8.21 -10.59
N GLU A 114 -0.21 -8.39 -9.35
CA GLU A 114 -0.94 -7.89 -8.19
C GLU A 114 -0.81 -6.35 -8.12
N ILE A 115 -1.95 -5.67 -8.18
CA ILE A 115 -2.03 -4.20 -8.17
C ILE A 115 -2.62 -3.75 -6.84
N TYR A 116 -1.88 -2.91 -6.14
CA TYR A 116 -2.34 -2.22 -4.93
C TYR A 116 -2.89 -0.86 -5.32
N SER A 117 -4.03 -0.49 -4.79
CA SER A 117 -4.60 0.84 -5.01
C SER A 117 -5.14 1.44 -3.72
N GLU A 118 -4.85 2.71 -3.53
CA GLU A 118 -5.44 3.52 -2.45
C GLU A 118 -5.96 4.82 -3.05
N GLU A 119 -7.03 5.34 -2.46
CA GLU A 119 -7.64 6.57 -2.92
C GLU A 119 -7.88 7.55 -1.77
N ARG A 120 -7.85 8.84 -2.10
CA ARG A 120 -8.10 9.90 -1.15
C ARG A 120 -8.93 11.00 -1.78
N LEU A 121 -9.98 11.42 -1.08
CA LEU A 121 -10.76 12.58 -1.46
C LEU A 121 -9.99 13.87 -1.11
N VAL A 122 -9.76 14.70 -2.10
CA VAL A 122 -9.27 16.07 -1.92
C VAL A 122 -10.49 16.98 -1.89
N THR A 123 -10.85 17.41 -0.69
CA THR A 123 -12.04 18.22 -0.48
C THR A 123 -11.83 19.64 -1.03
N ALA A 124 -12.91 20.21 -1.55
CA ALA A 124 -12.99 21.58 -2.00
C ALA A 124 -12.51 22.60 -0.94
N ASP A 125 -12.05 23.73 -1.39
CA ASP A 125 -11.78 24.91 -0.56
C ASP A 125 -13.00 25.83 -0.53
N ILE A 126 -13.01 26.82 0.39
CA ILE A 126 -14.11 27.78 0.55
C ILE A 126 -14.43 28.52 -0.77
N ASN A 127 -13.42 28.70 -1.61
CA ASN A 127 -13.53 29.42 -2.88
C ASN A 127 -13.69 28.53 -4.11
N ASN A 128 -13.50 27.19 -3.97
CA ASN A 128 -13.57 26.28 -5.10
C ASN A 128 -14.24 24.97 -4.68
N PHE A 129 -15.49 24.80 -5.11
CA PHE A 129 -16.31 23.64 -4.76
C PHE A 129 -16.22 22.54 -5.83
N ASN A 130 -15.01 22.08 -6.16
CA ASN A 130 -14.78 21.00 -7.11
C ASN A 130 -13.93 19.89 -6.48
N PRO A 131 -14.53 19.01 -5.65
CA PRO A 131 -13.80 17.94 -5.00
C PRO A 131 -13.24 16.96 -6.04
N LYS A 132 -12.00 16.53 -5.83
CA LYS A 132 -11.29 15.58 -6.69
C LYS A 132 -10.91 14.32 -5.91
N ILE A 133 -10.83 13.21 -6.61
CA ILE A 133 -10.30 11.95 -6.07
C ILE A 133 -8.87 11.77 -6.55
N LEU A 134 -7.94 11.69 -5.61
CA LEU A 134 -6.55 11.34 -5.85
C LEU A 134 -6.40 9.83 -5.64
N LYS A 135 -6.03 9.09 -6.69
CA LYS A 135 -5.89 7.66 -6.66
C LYS A 135 -4.48 7.25 -7.03
N VAL A 136 -3.85 6.40 -6.22
CA VAL A 136 -2.53 5.83 -6.49
C VAL A 136 -2.65 4.36 -6.78
N TYR A 137 -1.83 3.90 -7.72
CA TYR A 137 -1.65 2.50 -8.06
C TYR A 137 -0.19 2.14 -7.84
N ALA A 138 0.05 0.97 -7.27
CA ALA A 138 1.37 0.39 -7.11
C ALA A 138 1.37 -1.05 -7.59
N TRP A 139 2.38 -1.47 -8.37
CA TRP A 139 2.56 -2.83 -8.82
C TRP A 139 4.03 -3.20 -8.82
N ARG A 140 4.32 -4.47 -8.64
CA ARG A 140 5.69 -4.96 -8.59
C ARG A 140 6.35 -4.83 -9.98
N LYS A 141 7.62 -4.47 -10.00
CA LYS A 141 8.43 -4.53 -11.22
C LYS A 141 8.73 -6.00 -11.54
N ASP A 142 8.58 -6.38 -12.78
CA ASP A 142 9.06 -7.68 -13.30
C ASP A 142 10.58 -7.73 -13.34
#